data_ef6f399ef54ef470a86cd73b581cf3fa
#
_entry.id   ef6f399ef54ef470a86cd73b581cf3fa
#
_cell.length_a   1.000
_cell.length_b   1.000
_cell.length_c   1.000
_cell.angle_alpha   90.00
_cell.angle_beta   90.00
_cell.angle_gamma   90.00
#
_symmetry.space_group_name_H-M   'P 1'
#
loop_
_entity.id
_entity.type
_entity.pdbx_description
1 polymer ?
#
loop_
_entity_poly.entity_id
_entity_poly.type
_entity_poly.pdbx_seq_one_letter_code
_entity_poly.pdbx_strand_id
1 'polypeptide(L)'
;AATEVRISPISGVKTLRCTDPNCPAKHLKRFVRFASKGGLDIDGLSVQSLHEFVNRGYLRDFADLYHLDAHADEIVKLEGFGEKSCANLLAAIEKSRKVDPIHLIFALCIPNIGADAGKKLIAALGTKGFLSRIESGEGFEDVDGIGVERSNALLNWFADDENKNLFDRLMAELTLEDVAPKQEADGTCKGLSFVITGDVHLFKNRSAFKAYVEQQGGAVTGSVSG
;
A
#
# COMPACT_ATOMS: atom_id res chain seq x y z
N ALA A 1 -1.76 -24.57 -14.12
CA ALA A 1 -0.91 -23.43 -13.80
C ALA A 1 0.52 -23.93 -13.62
N ALA A 2 1.49 -23.29 -14.30
CA ALA A 2 2.89 -23.58 -14.10
C ALA A 2 3.32 -23.10 -12.71
N THR A 3 4.08 -23.92 -11.97
CA THR A 3 4.57 -23.56 -10.63
C THR A 3 6.07 -23.78 -10.57
N GLU A 4 6.77 -22.88 -9.89
CA GLU A 4 8.17 -23.03 -9.55
C GLU A 4 8.37 -23.14 -8.03
N VAL A 5 9.42 -23.86 -7.63
CA VAL A 5 9.86 -23.90 -6.24
C VAL A 5 10.95 -22.86 -6.06
N ARG A 6 10.69 -21.84 -5.23
CA ARG A 6 11.74 -20.92 -4.78
C ARG A 6 12.26 -21.34 -3.41
N ILE A 7 13.58 -21.36 -3.30
CA ILE A 7 14.28 -21.65 -2.03
C ILE A 7 14.79 -20.31 -1.51
N SER A 8 14.41 -19.96 -0.28
CA SER A 8 14.95 -18.77 0.38
C SER A 8 16.45 -18.96 0.61
N PRO A 9 17.31 -18.05 0.13
CA PRO A 9 18.75 -18.15 0.34
C PRO A 9 19.17 -17.97 1.81
N ILE A 10 18.29 -17.35 2.62
CA ILE A 10 18.56 -17.08 4.04
C ILE A 10 18.04 -18.21 4.94
N SER A 11 16.81 -18.68 4.71
CA SER A 11 16.13 -19.62 5.59
C SER A 11 16.04 -21.05 5.06
N GLY A 12 16.43 -21.30 3.80
CA GLY A 12 16.27 -22.60 3.13
C GLY A 12 14.83 -23.02 2.88
N VAL A 13 13.85 -22.18 3.24
CA VAL A 13 12.42 -22.50 3.09
C VAL A 13 12.04 -22.58 1.63
N LYS A 14 11.40 -23.69 1.25
CA LYS A 14 10.87 -23.91 -0.09
C LYS A 14 9.46 -23.35 -0.20
N THR A 15 9.22 -22.45 -1.15
CA THR A 15 7.91 -21.91 -1.43
C THR A 15 7.50 -22.23 -2.87
N LEU A 16 6.27 -22.70 -3.05
CA LEU A 16 5.66 -22.87 -4.37
C LEU A 16 5.10 -21.52 -4.85
N ARG A 17 5.52 -21.10 -6.03
CA ARG A 17 4.98 -19.89 -6.68
C ARG A 17 4.38 -20.25 -8.03
N CYS A 18 3.22 -19.70 -8.30
CA CYS A 18 2.64 -19.74 -9.64
C CYS A 18 3.42 -18.80 -10.56
N THR A 19 3.90 -19.29 -11.70
CA THR A 19 4.66 -18.50 -12.69
C THR A 19 3.77 -17.87 -13.75
N ASP A 20 2.51 -18.31 -13.84
CA ASP A 20 1.54 -17.77 -14.79
C ASP A 20 1.23 -16.29 -14.49
N PRO A 21 1.53 -15.35 -15.40
CA PRO A 21 1.19 -13.93 -15.23
C PRO A 21 -0.33 -13.72 -15.21
N ASN A 22 -1.08 -14.50 -15.98
CA ASN A 22 -2.53 -14.39 -16.12
C ASN A 22 -3.30 -15.31 -15.17
N CYS A 23 -2.68 -15.75 -14.07
CA CYS A 23 -3.32 -16.66 -13.11
C CYS A 23 -4.55 -15.99 -12.46
N PRO A 24 -5.77 -16.56 -12.63
CA PRO A 24 -6.99 -15.97 -12.05
C PRO A 24 -6.92 -15.82 -10.53
N ALA A 25 -6.26 -16.76 -9.84
CA ALA A 25 -6.08 -16.68 -8.39
C ALA A 25 -5.15 -15.53 -7.96
N LYS A 26 -4.12 -15.20 -8.76
CA LYS A 26 -3.29 -14.01 -8.49
C LYS A 26 -4.06 -12.73 -8.74
N HIS A 27 -4.82 -12.69 -9.83
CA HIS A 27 -5.66 -11.56 -10.18
C HIS A 27 -6.67 -11.26 -9.07
N LEU A 28 -7.41 -12.28 -8.63
CA LEU A 28 -8.34 -12.13 -7.50
C LEU A 28 -7.63 -11.66 -6.21
N LYS A 29 -6.45 -12.22 -5.89
CA LYS A 29 -5.68 -11.81 -4.71
C LYS A 29 -5.22 -10.36 -4.76
N ARG A 30 -4.95 -9.80 -5.95
CA ARG A 30 -4.64 -8.38 -6.12
C ARG A 30 -5.84 -7.51 -5.73
N PHE A 31 -7.05 -7.86 -6.17
CA PHE A 31 -8.27 -7.15 -5.76
C PHE A 31 -8.54 -7.27 -4.26
N VAL A 32 -8.37 -8.46 -3.68
CA VAL A 32 -8.53 -8.67 -2.23
C VAL A 32 -7.58 -7.78 -1.45
N ARG A 33 -6.31 -7.68 -1.88
CA ARG A 33 -5.32 -6.80 -1.24
C ARG A 33 -5.66 -5.32 -1.45
N PHE A 34 -6.07 -4.94 -2.66
CA PHE A 34 -6.47 -3.59 -3.00
C PHE A 34 -7.62 -3.10 -2.13
N ALA A 35 -8.67 -3.90 -1.98
CA ALA A 35 -9.85 -3.55 -1.19
C ALA A 35 -9.67 -3.73 0.34
N SER A 36 -8.58 -4.38 0.78
CA SER A 36 -8.35 -4.66 2.20
C SER A 36 -8.13 -3.40 3.03
N LYS A 37 -8.24 -3.54 4.36
CA LYS A 37 -7.98 -2.47 5.34
C LYS A 37 -6.58 -1.85 5.22
N GLY A 38 -5.58 -2.61 4.77
CA GLY A 38 -4.23 -2.08 4.49
C GLY A 38 -4.11 -1.39 3.14
N GLY A 39 -5.04 -1.66 2.21
CA GLY A 39 -5.20 -1.01 0.93
C GLY A 39 -6.19 0.15 1.01
N LEU A 40 -7.20 0.17 0.16
CA LEU A 40 -8.15 1.27 0.07
C LEU A 40 -9.33 1.17 1.05
N ASP A 41 -9.36 0.14 1.90
CA ASP A 41 -10.35 -0.07 2.98
C ASP A 41 -11.81 0.01 2.48
N ILE A 42 -12.11 -0.75 1.42
CA ILE A 42 -13.44 -0.76 0.79
C ILE A 42 -14.33 -1.79 1.49
N ASP A 43 -15.20 -1.31 2.37
CA ASP A 43 -16.16 -2.16 3.07
C ASP A 43 -17.19 -2.78 2.10
N GLY A 44 -17.64 -3.99 2.41
CA GLY A 44 -18.65 -4.70 1.62
C GLY A 44 -18.09 -5.54 0.46
N LEU A 45 -16.79 -5.49 0.17
CA LEU A 45 -16.13 -6.35 -0.80
C LEU A 45 -15.55 -7.60 -0.13
N SER A 46 -16.33 -8.68 -0.10
CA SER A 46 -15.83 -9.99 0.29
C SER A 46 -15.01 -10.63 -0.83
N VAL A 47 -14.19 -11.65 -0.48
CA VAL A 47 -13.48 -12.46 -1.49
C VAL A 47 -14.45 -13.10 -2.47
N GLN A 48 -15.63 -13.53 -2.00
CA GLN A 48 -16.66 -14.14 -2.82
C GLN A 48 -17.28 -13.12 -3.78
N SER A 49 -17.59 -11.91 -3.31
CA SER A 49 -18.12 -10.83 -4.16
C SER A 49 -17.13 -10.44 -5.24
N LEU A 50 -15.85 -10.27 -4.88
CA LEU A 50 -14.77 -9.97 -5.83
C LEU A 50 -14.62 -11.07 -6.88
N HIS A 51 -14.68 -12.35 -6.46
CA HIS A 51 -14.61 -13.49 -7.39
C HIS A 51 -15.79 -13.48 -8.37
N GLU A 52 -17.00 -13.18 -7.88
CA GLU A 52 -18.19 -13.09 -8.72
C GLU A 52 -18.09 -11.94 -9.72
N PHE A 53 -17.64 -10.76 -9.28
CA PHE A 53 -17.48 -9.59 -10.15
C PHE A 53 -16.40 -9.79 -11.22
N VAL A 54 -15.28 -10.43 -10.87
CA VAL A 54 -14.24 -10.81 -11.84
C VAL A 54 -14.78 -11.80 -12.85
N ASN A 55 -15.49 -12.85 -12.42
CA ASN A 55 -16.05 -13.87 -13.31
C ASN A 55 -17.11 -13.31 -14.28
N ARG A 56 -17.86 -12.31 -13.85
CA ARG A 56 -18.85 -11.63 -14.70
C ARG A 56 -18.22 -10.61 -15.64
N GLY A 57 -16.91 -10.34 -15.48
CA GLY A 57 -16.18 -9.35 -16.28
C GLY A 57 -16.45 -7.91 -15.88
N TYR A 58 -17.04 -7.66 -14.70
CA TYR A 58 -17.23 -6.32 -14.15
C TYR A 58 -15.91 -5.71 -13.71
N LEU A 59 -14.95 -6.55 -13.26
CA LEU A 59 -13.64 -6.15 -12.79
C LEU A 59 -12.53 -6.78 -13.64
N ARG A 60 -11.85 -5.97 -14.44
CA ARG A 60 -10.66 -6.34 -15.23
C ARG A 60 -9.40 -5.76 -14.60
N ASP A 61 -9.49 -4.51 -14.12
CA ASP A 61 -8.45 -3.86 -13.34
C ASP A 61 -9.04 -3.04 -12.17
N PHE A 62 -8.18 -2.38 -11.40
CA PHE A 62 -8.60 -1.69 -10.19
C PHE A 62 -9.51 -0.49 -10.45
N ALA A 63 -9.37 0.20 -11.59
CA ALA A 63 -10.19 1.35 -11.94
C ALA A 63 -11.66 0.93 -12.16
N ASP A 64 -11.92 -0.30 -12.63
CA ASP A 64 -13.27 -0.80 -12.85
C ASP A 64 -14.11 -0.86 -11.56
N LEU A 65 -13.47 -0.91 -10.37
CA LEU A 65 -14.18 -0.82 -9.09
C LEU A 65 -15.00 0.46 -8.99
N TYR A 66 -14.49 1.57 -9.53
CA TYR A 66 -15.12 2.88 -9.49
C TYR A 66 -16.24 3.08 -10.52
N HIS A 67 -16.50 2.04 -11.32
CA HIS A 67 -17.56 1.97 -12.34
C HIS A 67 -18.56 0.84 -12.06
N LEU A 68 -18.55 0.23 -10.85
CA LEU A 68 -19.49 -0.81 -10.46
C LEU A 68 -20.94 -0.34 -10.36
N ASP A 69 -21.18 0.96 -10.26
CA ASP A 69 -22.51 1.57 -10.31
C ASP A 69 -23.25 1.24 -11.62
N ALA A 70 -22.54 1.10 -12.74
CA ALA A 70 -23.10 0.67 -14.01
C ALA A 70 -23.72 -0.75 -13.96
N HIS A 71 -23.34 -1.57 -12.98
CA HIS A 71 -23.83 -2.94 -12.77
C HIS A 71 -24.74 -3.06 -11.53
N ALA A 72 -25.18 -1.95 -10.95
CA ALA A 72 -25.97 -1.95 -9.69
C ALA A 72 -27.20 -2.84 -9.76
N ASP A 73 -27.97 -2.77 -10.85
CA ASP A 73 -29.20 -3.57 -11.06
C ASP A 73 -28.95 -5.08 -11.13
N GLU A 74 -27.73 -5.47 -11.53
CA GLU A 74 -27.31 -6.87 -11.60
C GLU A 74 -26.77 -7.32 -10.24
N ILE A 75 -25.98 -6.46 -9.59
CA ILE A 75 -25.37 -6.72 -8.27
C ILE A 75 -26.46 -6.95 -7.21
N VAL A 76 -27.53 -6.16 -7.21
CA VAL A 76 -28.66 -6.31 -6.26
C VAL A 76 -29.28 -7.72 -6.33
N LYS A 77 -29.23 -8.38 -7.49
CA LYS A 77 -29.80 -9.74 -7.71
C LYS A 77 -28.87 -10.87 -7.32
N LEU A 78 -27.62 -10.57 -6.99
CA LEU A 78 -26.65 -11.59 -6.58
C LEU A 78 -26.93 -12.11 -5.19
N GLU A 79 -26.58 -13.38 -4.95
CA GLU A 79 -26.67 -13.97 -3.61
C GLU A 79 -25.82 -13.17 -2.61
N GLY A 80 -26.40 -12.84 -1.47
CA GLY A 80 -25.78 -12.03 -0.43
C GLY A 80 -25.85 -10.51 -0.67
N PHE A 81 -26.40 -10.06 -1.80
CA PHE A 81 -26.67 -8.67 -2.08
C PHE A 81 -28.20 -8.39 -2.03
N GLY A 82 -28.50 -7.13 -1.81
CA GLY A 82 -29.81 -6.52 -1.89
C GLY A 82 -29.61 -5.01 -2.07
N GLU A 83 -30.67 -4.24 -2.21
CA GLU A 83 -30.58 -2.79 -2.46
C GLU A 83 -29.70 -2.07 -1.44
N LYS A 84 -29.89 -2.37 -0.14
CA LYS A 84 -29.12 -1.71 0.93
C LYS A 84 -27.63 -2.08 0.91
N SER A 85 -27.28 -3.35 0.70
CA SER A 85 -25.88 -3.78 0.66
C SER A 85 -25.18 -3.27 -0.59
N CYS A 86 -25.86 -3.24 -1.73
CA CYS A 86 -25.33 -2.64 -2.96
C CYS A 86 -25.07 -1.13 -2.77
N ALA A 87 -26.05 -0.39 -2.23
CA ALA A 87 -25.88 1.04 -1.95
C ALA A 87 -24.72 1.32 -0.98
N ASN A 88 -24.58 0.51 0.07
CA ASN A 88 -23.46 0.65 1.02
C ASN A 88 -22.12 0.36 0.35
N LEU A 89 -22.04 -0.66 -0.50
CA LEU A 89 -20.82 -0.97 -1.26
C LEU A 89 -20.41 0.18 -2.18
N LEU A 90 -21.35 0.72 -2.96
CA LEU A 90 -21.08 1.85 -3.85
C LEU A 90 -20.66 3.10 -3.06
N ALA A 91 -21.26 3.36 -1.91
CA ALA A 91 -20.84 4.44 -1.02
C ALA A 91 -19.42 4.23 -0.45
N ALA A 92 -19.05 2.98 -0.11
CA ALA A 92 -17.71 2.65 0.37
C ALA A 92 -16.66 2.82 -0.74
N ILE A 93 -16.99 2.42 -1.97
CA ILE A 93 -16.13 2.64 -3.15
C ILE A 93 -15.93 4.14 -3.38
N GLU A 94 -16.99 4.94 -3.37
CA GLU A 94 -16.88 6.39 -3.57
C GLU A 94 -16.04 7.06 -2.48
N LYS A 95 -16.21 6.64 -1.22
CA LYS A 95 -15.38 7.11 -0.10
C LYS A 95 -13.89 6.79 -0.30
N SER A 96 -13.56 5.66 -0.92
CA SER A 96 -12.19 5.22 -1.15
C SER A 96 -11.45 6.01 -2.24
N ARG A 97 -12.13 6.90 -2.98
CA ARG A 97 -11.48 7.78 -3.97
C ARG A 97 -10.45 8.70 -3.33
N LYS A 98 -10.65 9.11 -2.09
CA LYS A 98 -9.64 9.86 -1.33
C LYS A 98 -8.75 8.89 -0.56
N VAL A 99 -7.49 8.80 -0.94
CA VAL A 99 -6.57 7.77 -0.43
C VAL A 99 -5.25 8.35 0.07
N ASP A 100 -4.77 7.83 1.19
CA ASP A 100 -3.41 8.02 1.68
C ASP A 100 -2.42 7.33 0.70
N PRO A 101 -1.36 8.01 0.22
CA PRO A 101 -0.38 7.44 -0.70
C PRO A 101 0.28 6.15 -0.19
N ILE A 102 0.43 5.97 1.13
CA ILE A 102 0.97 4.74 1.72
C ILE A 102 0.06 3.55 1.43
N HIS A 103 -1.25 3.75 1.56
CA HIS A 103 -2.26 2.74 1.27
C HIS A 103 -2.32 2.40 -0.22
N LEU A 104 -2.20 3.41 -1.09
CA LEU A 104 -2.11 3.18 -2.53
C LEU A 104 -0.88 2.35 -2.90
N ILE A 105 0.32 2.72 -2.42
CA ILE A 105 1.56 1.96 -2.68
C ILE A 105 1.40 0.50 -2.26
N PHE A 106 0.78 0.24 -1.12
CA PHE A 106 0.50 -1.13 -0.66
C PHE A 106 -0.50 -1.84 -1.59
N ALA A 107 -1.56 -1.16 -2.01
CA ALA A 107 -2.64 -1.70 -2.83
C ALA A 107 -2.18 -2.10 -4.24
N LEU A 108 -1.19 -1.40 -4.82
CA LEU A 108 -0.64 -1.69 -6.15
C LEU A 108 0.02 -3.07 -6.26
N CYS A 109 0.29 -3.76 -5.15
CA CYS A 109 0.91 -5.08 -5.13
C CYS A 109 2.29 -5.16 -5.80
N ILE A 110 3.07 -4.08 -5.76
CA ILE A 110 4.44 -4.05 -6.29
C ILE A 110 5.29 -5.09 -5.56
N PRO A 111 6.04 -5.94 -6.28
CA PRO A 111 6.89 -6.95 -5.66
C PRO A 111 7.88 -6.34 -4.64
N ASN A 112 8.05 -6.99 -3.48
CA ASN A 112 8.93 -6.56 -2.38
C ASN A 112 8.56 -5.22 -1.71
N ILE A 113 7.51 -4.56 -2.16
CA ILE A 113 7.00 -3.30 -1.59
C ILE A 113 5.77 -3.60 -0.75
N GLY A 114 5.91 -3.43 0.55
CA GLY A 114 4.83 -3.57 1.53
C GLY A 114 4.52 -2.24 2.21
N ALA A 115 3.65 -2.27 3.22
CA ALA A 115 3.26 -1.07 3.98
C ALA A 115 4.45 -0.34 4.64
N ASP A 116 5.46 -1.09 5.12
CA ASP A 116 6.67 -0.50 5.72
C ASP A 116 7.48 0.30 4.68
N ALA A 117 7.70 -0.27 3.51
CA ALA A 117 8.39 0.43 2.42
C ALA A 117 7.59 1.67 1.96
N GLY A 118 6.27 1.55 1.82
CA GLY A 118 5.40 2.69 1.50
C GLY A 118 5.52 3.82 2.53
N LYS A 119 5.51 3.50 3.82
CA LYS A 119 5.71 4.49 4.90
C LYS A 119 7.04 5.21 4.80
N LYS A 120 8.13 4.49 4.52
CA LYS A 120 9.47 5.06 4.38
C LYS A 120 9.58 5.97 3.18
N LEU A 121 9.05 5.54 2.03
CA LEU A 121 9.02 6.33 0.79
C LEU A 121 8.26 7.65 0.99
N ILE A 122 7.06 7.60 1.54
CA ILE A 122 6.24 8.80 1.73
C ILE A 122 6.80 9.67 2.86
N ALA A 123 7.36 9.08 3.91
CA ALA A 123 8.03 9.87 4.96
C ALA A 123 9.24 10.65 4.42
N ALA A 124 10.05 10.06 3.54
CA ALA A 124 11.23 10.70 2.99
C ALA A 124 10.90 11.71 1.88
N LEU A 125 9.97 11.37 0.98
CA LEU A 125 9.75 12.11 -0.27
C LEU A 125 8.46 12.95 -0.25
N GLY A 126 7.52 12.63 0.61
CA GLY A 126 6.14 13.10 0.49
C GLY A 126 5.43 12.53 -0.74
N THR A 127 4.16 12.88 -0.93
CA THR A 127 3.39 12.42 -2.09
C THR A 127 3.96 12.93 -3.40
N LYS A 128 4.25 14.22 -3.49
CA LYS A 128 4.76 14.87 -4.71
C LYS A 128 6.14 14.37 -5.11
N GLY A 129 7.05 14.25 -4.13
CA GLY A 129 8.40 13.76 -4.39
C GLY A 129 8.41 12.30 -4.86
N PHE A 130 7.55 11.45 -4.29
CA PHE A 130 7.38 10.07 -4.73
C PHE A 130 6.89 9.99 -6.18
N LEU A 131 5.83 10.74 -6.54
CA LEU A 131 5.29 10.76 -7.90
C LEU A 131 6.32 11.31 -8.91
N SER A 132 7.01 12.39 -8.56
CA SER A 132 8.05 12.97 -9.43
C SER A 132 9.18 11.99 -9.74
N ARG A 133 9.63 11.18 -8.75
CA ARG A 133 10.65 10.16 -8.98
C ARG A 133 10.17 9.02 -9.88
N ILE A 134 8.91 8.62 -9.75
CA ILE A 134 8.31 7.64 -10.67
C ILE A 134 8.33 8.18 -12.10
N GLU A 135 7.94 9.43 -12.30
CA GLU A 135 7.89 10.06 -13.63
C GLU A 135 9.29 10.23 -14.23
N SER A 136 10.27 10.61 -13.42
CA SER A 136 11.66 10.79 -13.88
C SER A 136 12.44 9.50 -14.05
N GLY A 137 11.98 8.38 -13.46
CA GLY A 137 12.71 7.12 -13.41
C GLY A 137 13.93 7.16 -12.47
N GLU A 138 13.96 8.12 -11.53
CA GLU A 138 15.03 8.24 -10.54
C GLU A 138 14.91 7.12 -9.48
N GLY A 139 16.07 6.56 -9.05
CA GLY A 139 16.13 5.52 -8.02
C GLY A 139 15.70 5.98 -6.64
N PHE A 140 15.52 5.02 -5.73
CA PHE A 140 15.04 5.24 -4.36
C PHE A 140 16.04 4.75 -3.31
N GLU A 141 17.30 4.48 -3.68
CA GLU A 141 18.31 3.89 -2.80
C GLU A 141 18.77 4.84 -1.69
N ASP A 142 18.59 6.14 -1.87
CA ASP A 142 18.84 7.19 -0.88
C ASP A 142 17.82 7.21 0.26
N VAL A 143 16.66 6.54 0.07
CA VAL A 143 15.64 6.42 1.11
C VAL A 143 16.00 5.29 2.06
N ASP A 144 16.13 5.60 3.37
CA ASP A 144 16.48 4.61 4.39
C ASP A 144 15.56 3.38 4.36
N GLY A 145 16.19 2.20 4.28
CA GLY A 145 15.51 0.91 4.19
C GLY A 145 14.89 0.59 2.83
N ILE A 146 15.20 1.38 1.79
CA ILE A 146 14.91 1.07 0.38
C ILE A 146 16.25 0.76 -0.30
N GLY A 147 16.65 -0.50 -0.24
CA GLY A 147 17.85 -0.94 -0.96
C GLY A 147 17.61 -1.15 -2.45
N VAL A 148 18.66 -1.47 -3.18
CA VAL A 148 18.67 -1.66 -4.65
C VAL A 148 17.56 -2.59 -5.14
N GLU A 149 17.25 -3.69 -4.44
CA GLU A 149 16.20 -4.62 -4.85
C GLU A 149 14.80 -3.99 -4.84
N ARG A 150 14.49 -3.17 -3.83
CA ARG A 150 13.20 -2.49 -3.71
C ARG A 150 13.10 -1.33 -4.69
N SER A 151 14.18 -0.58 -4.86
CA SER A 151 14.27 0.49 -5.85
C SER A 151 14.03 -0.05 -7.25
N ASN A 152 14.76 -1.10 -7.65
CA ASN A 152 14.56 -1.76 -8.94
C ASN A 152 13.14 -2.34 -9.10
N ALA A 153 12.53 -2.87 -8.04
CA ALA A 153 11.17 -3.37 -8.10
C ALA A 153 10.15 -2.26 -8.40
N LEU A 154 10.33 -1.07 -7.81
CA LEU A 154 9.53 0.12 -8.11
C LEU A 154 9.74 0.56 -9.56
N LEU A 155 10.98 0.81 -9.96
CA LEU A 155 11.31 1.29 -11.30
C LEU A 155 10.81 0.33 -12.39
N ASN A 156 11.06 -0.96 -12.25
CA ASN A 156 10.61 -1.97 -13.22
C ASN A 156 9.07 -2.06 -13.28
N TRP A 157 8.40 -1.90 -12.15
CA TRP A 157 6.94 -1.95 -12.13
C TRP A 157 6.31 -0.76 -12.87
N PHE A 158 6.85 0.44 -12.69
CA PHE A 158 6.37 1.64 -13.37
C PHE A 158 6.89 1.80 -14.81
N ALA A 159 7.98 1.11 -15.17
CA ALA A 159 8.48 1.04 -16.54
C ALA A 159 7.72 0.03 -17.42
N ASP A 160 6.94 -0.87 -16.82
CA ASP A 160 6.09 -1.82 -17.54
C ASP A 160 4.84 -1.11 -18.04
N ASP A 161 4.58 -1.18 -19.34
CA ASP A 161 3.48 -0.45 -20.00
C ASP A 161 2.10 -0.85 -19.47
N GLU A 162 1.88 -2.12 -19.12
CA GLU A 162 0.60 -2.59 -18.58
C GLU A 162 0.36 -2.04 -17.18
N ASN A 163 1.38 -2.06 -16.33
CA ASN A 163 1.30 -1.50 -14.98
C ASN A 163 1.16 0.02 -14.99
N LYS A 164 1.87 0.70 -15.89
CA LYS A 164 1.75 2.15 -16.05
C LYS A 164 0.33 2.54 -16.49
N ASN A 165 -0.22 1.87 -17.49
CA ASN A 165 -1.60 2.11 -17.94
C ASN A 165 -2.61 1.85 -16.80
N LEU A 166 -2.43 0.76 -16.04
CA LEU A 166 -3.24 0.46 -14.86
C LEU A 166 -3.16 1.60 -13.84
N PHE A 167 -1.95 2.10 -13.57
CA PHE A 167 -1.73 3.19 -12.63
C PHE A 167 -2.37 4.49 -13.10
N ASP A 168 -2.19 4.86 -14.36
CA ASP A 168 -2.74 6.08 -14.95
C ASP A 168 -4.29 6.06 -14.92
N ARG A 169 -4.91 4.93 -15.29
CA ARG A 169 -6.36 4.74 -15.19
C ARG A 169 -6.84 4.85 -13.75
N LEU A 170 -6.13 4.23 -12.81
CA LEU A 170 -6.48 4.30 -11.40
C LEU A 170 -6.34 5.71 -10.84
N MET A 171 -5.30 6.45 -11.22
CA MET A 171 -5.08 7.84 -10.80
C MET A 171 -6.12 8.81 -11.36
N ALA A 172 -6.81 8.46 -12.46
CA ALA A 172 -7.94 9.24 -12.95
C ALA A 172 -9.17 9.12 -12.02
N GLU A 173 -9.27 8.06 -11.24
CA GLU A 173 -10.36 7.79 -10.30
C GLU A 173 -10.07 8.26 -8.86
N LEU A 174 -8.79 8.43 -8.51
CA LEU A 174 -8.35 8.69 -7.14
C LEU A 174 -7.90 10.14 -6.93
N THR A 175 -8.07 10.60 -5.70
CA THR A 175 -7.46 11.83 -5.19
C THR A 175 -6.49 11.44 -4.08
N LEU A 176 -5.18 11.59 -4.35
CA LEU A 176 -4.16 11.34 -3.33
C LEU A 176 -4.11 12.46 -2.31
N GLU A 177 -3.97 12.09 -1.05
CA GLU A 177 -3.65 13.05 0.01
C GLU A 177 -2.25 13.61 -0.19
N ASP A 178 -2.11 14.92 -0.08
CA ASP A 178 -0.81 15.59 -0.19
C ASP A 178 -0.08 15.53 1.16
N VAL A 179 0.72 14.50 1.32
CA VAL A 179 1.57 14.30 2.51
C VAL A 179 2.92 14.95 2.25
N ALA A 180 3.29 15.93 3.08
CA ALA A 180 4.63 16.51 3.02
C ALA A 180 5.68 15.51 3.52
N PRO A 181 6.93 15.55 2.97
CA PRO A 181 8.01 14.75 3.52
C PRO A 181 8.25 15.14 4.99
N LYS A 182 8.55 14.14 5.81
CA LYS A 182 9.03 14.44 7.17
C LYS A 182 10.36 15.15 7.03
N GLN A 183 10.40 16.41 7.42
CA GLN A 183 11.70 17.10 7.53
C GLN A 183 12.56 16.26 8.46
N GLU A 184 13.77 15.91 8.02
CA GLU A 184 14.77 15.44 8.96
C GLU A 184 14.90 16.55 10.00
N ALA A 185 14.46 16.26 11.21
CA ALA A 185 14.61 17.22 12.28
C ALA A 185 16.11 17.37 12.52
N ASP A 186 16.63 18.53 12.17
CA ASP A 186 18.03 18.92 12.46
C ASP A 186 18.14 19.29 13.93
N GLY A 187 17.59 18.41 14.76
CA GLY A 187 17.46 18.61 16.19
C GLY A 187 18.62 18.02 17.00
N THR A 188 18.67 18.38 18.25
CA THR A 188 19.71 18.00 19.22
C THR A 188 19.81 16.49 19.46
N CYS A 189 18.84 15.70 19.00
CA CYS A 189 18.78 14.25 19.16
C CYS A 189 19.13 13.47 17.88
N LYS A 190 19.60 14.13 16.80
CA LYS A 190 19.92 13.48 15.53
C LYS A 190 20.95 12.36 15.71
N GLY A 191 20.62 11.16 15.25
CA GLY A 191 21.48 9.98 15.35
C GLY A 191 21.53 9.32 16.73
N LEU A 192 20.77 9.82 17.71
CA LEU A 192 20.71 9.24 19.05
C LEU A 192 19.50 8.30 19.19
N SER A 193 19.73 7.16 19.82
CA SER A 193 18.65 6.22 20.21
C SER A 193 18.43 6.28 21.70
N PHE A 194 17.17 6.40 22.09
CA PHE A 194 16.75 6.53 23.49
C PHE A 194 15.94 5.31 23.91
N VAL A 195 16.16 4.85 25.14
CA VAL A 195 15.32 3.84 25.80
C VAL A 195 14.70 4.48 27.02
N ILE A 196 13.39 4.41 27.14
CA ILE A 196 12.65 4.98 28.28
C ILE A 196 12.46 3.89 29.34
N THR A 197 13.25 3.94 30.42
CA THR A 197 13.21 2.95 31.52
C THR A 197 12.49 3.42 32.77
N GLY A 198 12.10 4.71 32.85
CA GLY A 198 11.45 5.32 34.01
C GLY A 198 10.30 6.24 33.63
N ASP A 199 9.81 7.01 34.61
CA ASP A 199 8.79 8.02 34.36
C ASP A 199 9.38 9.29 33.73
N VAL A 200 8.62 9.92 32.87
CA VAL A 200 9.00 11.15 32.19
C VAL A 200 8.31 12.32 32.89
N HIS A 201 9.05 13.06 33.72
CA HIS A 201 8.49 14.13 34.55
C HIS A 201 8.27 15.46 33.82
N LEU A 202 9.00 15.71 32.73
CA LEU A 202 8.88 16.93 31.91
C LEU A 202 7.87 16.81 30.77
N PHE A 203 7.27 15.64 30.56
CA PHE A 203 6.31 15.37 29.50
C PHE A 203 5.05 14.73 30.08
N LYS A 204 3.92 15.00 29.45
CA LYS A 204 2.62 14.47 29.89
C LYS A 204 2.59 12.94 30.02
N ASN A 205 3.32 12.24 29.16
CA ASN A 205 3.47 10.77 29.14
C ASN A 205 4.65 10.36 28.24
N ARG A 206 4.96 9.04 28.23
CA ARG A 206 6.03 8.47 27.41
C ARG A 206 5.83 8.71 25.91
N SER A 207 4.58 8.74 25.41
CA SER A 207 4.27 9.01 24.01
C SER A 207 4.60 10.45 23.61
N ALA A 208 4.34 11.41 24.49
CA ALA A 208 4.71 12.81 24.26
C ALA A 208 6.23 13.01 24.23
N PHE A 209 6.97 12.33 25.12
CA PHE A 209 8.43 12.34 25.09
C PHE A 209 8.98 11.67 23.82
N LYS A 210 8.41 10.52 23.42
CA LYS A 210 8.78 9.84 22.16
C LYS A 210 8.59 10.79 20.96
N ALA A 211 7.43 11.43 20.85
CA ALA A 211 7.15 12.39 19.78
C ALA A 211 8.16 13.56 19.78
N TYR A 212 8.55 14.07 20.96
CA TYR A 212 9.56 15.12 21.07
C TYR A 212 10.93 14.66 20.58
N VAL A 213 11.40 13.47 21.02
CA VAL A 213 12.69 12.90 20.59
C VAL A 213 12.69 12.70 19.07
N GLU A 214 11.60 12.16 18.51
CA GLU A 214 11.45 11.96 17.06
C GLU A 214 11.42 13.29 16.30
N GLN A 215 10.79 14.34 16.86
CA GLN A 215 10.84 15.70 16.30
C GLN A 215 12.25 16.29 16.34
N GLN A 216 13.10 15.88 17.26
CA GLN A 216 14.48 16.31 17.38
C GLN A 216 15.47 15.38 16.63
N GLY A 217 14.97 14.51 15.74
CA GLY A 217 15.80 13.64 14.91
C GLY A 217 16.35 12.39 15.59
N GLY A 218 15.90 12.09 16.83
CA GLY A 218 16.26 10.88 17.57
C GLY A 218 15.29 9.74 17.36
N ALA A 219 15.65 8.53 17.80
CA ALA A 219 14.81 7.35 17.80
C ALA A 219 14.53 6.88 19.23
N VAL A 220 13.31 6.36 19.50
CA VAL A 220 12.99 5.73 20.78
C VAL A 220 12.74 4.24 20.55
N THR A 221 13.57 3.40 21.17
CA THR A 221 13.53 1.93 21.08
C THR A 221 13.01 1.32 22.40
N GLY A 222 12.45 0.10 22.32
CA GLY A 222 11.93 -0.59 23.51
C GLY A 222 12.98 -1.31 24.34
N SER A 223 14.19 -1.54 23.78
CA SER A 223 15.30 -2.21 24.45
C SER A 223 16.64 -1.69 23.94
N VAL A 224 17.66 -1.80 24.78
CA VAL A 224 19.05 -1.57 24.38
C VAL A 224 19.51 -2.81 23.64
N SER A 225 19.82 -2.71 22.32
CA SER A 225 20.59 -3.71 21.62
C SER A 225 22.07 -3.41 21.81
N GLY A 226 22.79 -4.34 22.42
CA GLY A 226 24.24 -4.28 22.55
C GLY A 226 24.93 -4.52 21.20
#